data_1c5ad9890794d44611cd3fb417bc42ef
#
_entry.id   1c5ad9890794d44611cd3fb417bc42ef
#
_cell.length_a   1.000
_cell.length_b   1.000
_cell.length_c   1.000
_cell.angle_alpha   90.00
_cell.angle_beta   90.00
_cell.angle_gamma   90.00
#
_symmetry.space_group_name_H-M   'P 1'
#
loop_
_entity.id
_entity.type
_entity.pdbx_description
1 polymer ?
#
loop_
_entity_poly.entity_id
_entity_poly.type
_entity_poly.pdbx_seq_one_letter_code
_entity_poly.pdbx_strand_id
1 'polypeptide(L)'
;QFNEFDVAFTTDFSMLGCFIILILLMLELKDKLLAKDELVAGRKIQEALMPEETPYIDGWTLWLYSKPANEVSGDLVDFFYVDDERATLFVSDVAGKGLHAALMTSKLQAIVKALAPDYKTNELISKVNGTFYKEKLRKMFASLFYVEINKGSSTLEMVNAGHLPAYILRENQITESPHGETALGLIRNAE
;
A
#
# COMPACT_ATOMS: atom_id res chain seq x y z
N GLN A 1 48.74 32.25 -35.86
CA GLN A 1 49.43 31.94 -34.58
C GLN A 1 48.37 32.07 -33.50
N PHE A 2 47.75 30.97 -33.10
CA PHE A 2 46.99 30.93 -31.87
C PHE A 2 47.99 31.08 -30.73
N ASN A 3 47.84 32.10 -29.93
CA ASN A 3 48.73 32.34 -28.80
C ASN A 3 48.57 31.19 -27.81
N GLU A 4 49.66 30.55 -27.36
CA GLU A 4 49.69 29.53 -26.29
C GLU A 4 48.96 30.00 -25.02
N PHE A 5 48.90 31.32 -24.81
CA PHE A 5 48.18 31.95 -23.69
C PHE A 5 46.66 31.79 -23.79
N ASP A 6 46.07 31.82 -24.99
CA ASP A 6 44.61 31.64 -25.20
C ASP A 6 44.21 30.17 -24.97
N VAL A 7 45.08 29.23 -25.30
CA VAL A 7 44.81 27.79 -25.09
C VAL A 7 44.89 27.42 -23.61
N ALA A 8 45.87 27.99 -22.89
CA ALA A 8 46.01 27.75 -21.43
C ALA A 8 44.79 28.31 -20.65
N PHE A 9 44.33 29.48 -21.02
CA PHE A 9 43.16 30.12 -20.35
C PHE A 9 41.85 29.35 -20.60
N THR A 10 41.61 28.81 -21.79
CA THR A 10 40.44 28.00 -22.09
C THR A 10 40.45 26.64 -21.42
N THR A 11 41.61 26.01 -21.26
CA THR A 11 41.77 24.73 -20.53
C THR A 11 41.46 24.91 -19.04
N ASP A 12 41.94 25.99 -18.44
CA ASP A 12 41.69 26.25 -17.01
C ASP A 12 40.21 26.45 -16.71
N PHE A 13 39.49 27.19 -17.53
CA PHE A 13 38.03 27.34 -17.39
C PHE A 13 37.27 26.03 -17.59
N SER A 14 37.67 25.17 -18.49
CA SER A 14 37.02 23.86 -18.71
C SER A 14 37.24 22.93 -17.53
N MET A 15 38.40 22.92 -16.90
CA MET A 15 38.66 22.17 -15.66
C MET A 15 37.79 22.69 -14.50
N LEU A 16 37.68 24.00 -14.34
CA LEU A 16 36.79 24.60 -13.35
C LEU A 16 35.33 24.22 -13.57
N GLY A 17 34.86 24.25 -14.84
CA GLY A 17 33.54 23.83 -15.20
C GLY A 17 33.25 22.35 -14.88
N CYS A 18 34.18 21.46 -15.22
CA CYS A 18 34.11 20.05 -14.84
C CYS A 18 34.04 19.84 -13.33
N PHE A 19 34.83 20.60 -12.57
CA PHE A 19 34.82 20.50 -11.11
C PHE A 19 33.50 20.97 -10.49
N ILE A 20 32.94 22.08 -11.00
CA ILE A 20 31.62 22.56 -10.57
C ILE A 20 30.52 21.52 -10.88
N ILE A 21 30.52 20.94 -12.08
CA ILE A 21 29.56 19.90 -12.47
C ILE A 21 29.71 18.68 -11.56
N LEU A 22 30.92 18.26 -11.26
CA LEU A 22 31.15 17.13 -10.34
C LEU A 22 30.59 17.41 -8.94
N ILE A 23 30.81 18.60 -8.39
CA ILE A 23 30.24 18.99 -7.09
C ILE A 23 28.72 18.97 -7.14
N LEU A 24 28.10 19.53 -8.18
CA LEU A 24 26.64 19.52 -8.33
C LEU A 24 26.08 18.10 -8.42
N LEU A 25 26.73 17.22 -9.18
CA LEU A 25 26.34 15.81 -9.26
C LEU A 25 26.50 15.09 -7.91
N MET A 26 27.55 15.37 -7.17
CA MET A 26 27.75 14.80 -5.83
C MET A 26 26.68 15.28 -4.85
N LEU A 27 26.30 16.55 -4.89
CA LEU A 27 25.21 17.09 -4.06
C LEU A 27 23.87 16.44 -4.42
N GLU A 28 23.55 16.34 -5.70
CA GLU A 28 22.32 15.69 -6.17
C GLU A 28 22.28 14.20 -5.79
N LEU A 29 23.42 13.50 -5.93
CA LEU A 29 23.54 12.10 -5.53
C LEU A 29 23.31 11.93 -4.02
N LYS A 30 23.91 12.80 -3.21
CA LYS A 30 23.72 12.81 -1.75
C LYS A 30 22.25 12.96 -1.38
N ASP A 31 21.54 13.92 -2.00
CA ASP A 31 20.13 14.16 -1.70
C ASP A 31 19.24 12.96 -2.11
N LYS A 32 19.54 12.32 -3.25
CA LYS A 32 18.87 11.08 -3.67
C LYS A 32 19.11 9.91 -2.71
N LEU A 33 20.33 9.78 -2.19
CA LEU A 33 20.67 8.72 -1.23
C LEU A 33 19.95 8.95 0.10
N LEU A 34 19.90 10.18 0.61
CA LEU A 34 19.17 10.50 1.84
C LEU A 34 17.68 10.24 1.70
N ALA A 35 17.07 10.66 0.58
CA ALA A 35 15.65 10.39 0.30
C ALA A 35 15.36 8.88 0.21
N LYS A 36 16.28 8.10 -0.33
CA LYS A 36 16.17 6.64 -0.37
C LYS A 36 16.22 6.02 1.03
N ASP A 37 17.11 6.48 1.88
CA ASP A 37 17.23 5.97 3.26
C ASP A 37 15.96 6.25 4.07
N GLU A 38 15.30 7.40 3.88
CA GLU A 38 14.02 7.71 4.50
C GLU A 38 12.90 6.75 4.01
N LEU A 39 12.88 6.41 2.72
CA LEU A 39 11.92 5.43 2.18
C LEU A 39 12.17 4.03 2.72
N VAL A 40 13.44 3.62 2.88
CA VAL A 40 13.80 2.34 3.51
C VAL A 40 13.35 2.28 4.97
N ALA A 41 13.46 3.39 5.70
CA ALA A 41 12.91 3.48 7.06
C ALA A 41 11.39 3.35 7.07
N GLY A 42 10.69 4.02 6.13
CA GLY A 42 9.24 3.88 5.94
C GLY A 42 8.81 2.44 5.64
N ARG A 43 9.58 1.73 4.82
CA ARG A 43 9.37 0.31 4.56
C ARG A 43 9.40 -0.55 5.82
N LYS A 44 10.40 -0.37 6.67
CA LYS A 44 10.51 -1.12 7.93
C LYS A 44 9.29 -0.90 8.83
N ILE A 45 8.72 0.31 8.83
CA ILE A 45 7.49 0.60 9.56
C ILE A 45 6.31 -0.16 8.95
N GLN A 46 6.15 -0.16 7.62
CA GLN A 46 5.11 -0.95 6.97
C GLN A 46 5.25 -2.45 7.24
N GLU A 47 6.46 -3.00 7.14
CA GLU A 47 6.73 -4.41 7.43
C GLU A 47 6.39 -4.77 8.89
N ALA A 48 6.65 -3.88 9.84
CA ALA A 48 6.29 -4.08 11.25
C ALA A 48 4.77 -4.02 11.53
N LEU A 49 3.99 -3.45 10.61
CA LEU A 49 2.52 -3.40 10.69
C LEU A 49 1.85 -4.57 9.97
N MET A 50 2.61 -5.35 9.20
CA MET A 50 2.07 -6.52 8.49
C MET A 50 1.84 -7.69 9.44
N PRO A 51 0.82 -8.53 9.16
CA PRO A 51 0.58 -9.76 9.91
C PRO A 51 1.66 -10.81 9.63
N GLU A 52 1.68 -11.87 10.42
CA GLU A 52 2.45 -13.06 10.14
C GLU A 52 2.01 -13.69 8.79
N GLU A 53 2.93 -14.34 8.07
CA GLU A 53 2.63 -14.97 6.77
C GLU A 53 1.58 -16.09 6.88
N THR A 54 1.57 -16.78 8.01
CA THR A 54 0.67 -17.92 8.25
C THR A 54 -0.06 -17.76 9.58
N PRO A 55 -0.98 -16.77 9.70
CA PRO A 55 -1.74 -16.59 10.92
C PRO A 55 -2.61 -17.83 11.21
N TYR A 56 -2.69 -18.20 12.48
CA TYR A 56 -3.51 -19.33 12.88
C TYR A 56 -4.97 -18.93 13.03
N ILE A 57 -5.87 -19.74 12.50
CA ILE A 57 -7.32 -19.70 12.78
C ILE A 57 -7.86 -21.12 12.70
N ASP A 58 -8.65 -21.53 13.69
CA ASP A 58 -9.18 -22.88 13.78
C ASP A 58 -10.07 -23.22 12.57
N GLY A 59 -9.80 -24.38 11.96
CA GLY A 59 -10.51 -24.87 10.77
C GLY A 59 -10.05 -24.25 9.43
N TRP A 60 -9.08 -23.31 9.45
CA TRP A 60 -8.60 -22.62 8.25
C TRP A 60 -7.07 -22.68 8.14
N THR A 61 -6.58 -22.77 6.92
CA THR A 61 -5.16 -22.59 6.61
C THR A 61 -5.02 -21.34 5.78
N LEU A 62 -4.27 -20.36 6.31
CA LEU A 62 -4.03 -19.08 5.66
C LEU A 62 -2.56 -18.95 5.27
N TRP A 63 -2.32 -18.32 4.13
CA TRP A 63 -0.99 -17.91 3.71
C TRP A 63 -1.09 -16.50 3.11
N LEU A 64 -0.40 -15.56 3.72
CA LEU A 64 -0.41 -14.16 3.35
C LEU A 64 0.90 -13.81 2.68
N TYR A 65 0.83 -13.10 1.56
CA TYR A 65 2.02 -12.70 0.82
C TYR A 65 1.86 -11.29 0.28
N SER A 66 2.86 -10.47 0.51
CA SER A 66 3.00 -9.15 -0.10
C SER A 66 4.47 -8.90 -0.44
N LYS A 67 4.73 -8.40 -1.64
CA LYS A 67 6.07 -8.05 -2.10
C LYS A 67 6.04 -6.67 -2.74
N PRO A 68 6.49 -5.64 -2.04
CA PRO A 68 6.60 -4.30 -2.59
C PRO A 68 7.47 -4.25 -3.85
N ALA A 69 7.02 -3.54 -4.87
CA ALA A 69 7.81 -3.32 -6.09
C ALA A 69 8.90 -2.24 -5.88
N ASN A 70 8.68 -1.34 -4.95
CA ASN A 70 9.59 -0.25 -4.56
C ASN A 70 9.90 -0.33 -3.07
N GLU A 71 10.57 0.69 -2.52
CA GLU A 71 10.92 0.76 -1.09
C GLU A 71 9.68 0.73 -0.19
N VAL A 72 8.58 1.33 -0.61
CA VAL A 72 7.28 1.33 0.09
C VAL A 72 6.15 0.96 -0.88
N SER A 73 5.06 0.36 -0.37
CA SER A 73 3.94 -0.13 -1.18
C SER A 73 2.63 0.60 -0.93
N GLY A 74 1.80 0.73 -1.99
CA GLY A 74 0.38 1.00 -1.92
C GLY A 74 -0.45 -0.25 -1.64
N ASP A 75 0.11 -1.44 -1.93
CA ASP A 75 -0.54 -2.72 -1.67
C ASP A 75 -0.49 -3.06 -0.19
N LEU A 76 -1.58 -3.62 0.31
CA LEU A 76 -1.75 -4.04 1.69
C LEU A 76 -2.39 -5.42 1.73
N VAL A 77 -1.83 -6.30 2.52
CA VAL A 77 -2.45 -7.54 2.99
C VAL A 77 -2.44 -7.50 4.50
N ASP A 78 -3.59 -7.72 5.13
CA ASP A 78 -3.66 -7.72 6.60
C ASP A 78 -4.56 -8.83 7.11
N PHE A 79 -4.30 -9.25 8.33
CA PHE A 79 -5.08 -10.21 9.10
C PHE A 79 -5.08 -9.80 10.57
N PHE A 80 -6.23 -9.86 11.22
CA PHE A 80 -6.33 -9.68 12.67
C PHE A 80 -7.59 -10.34 13.24
N TYR A 81 -7.57 -10.64 14.52
CA TYR A 81 -8.77 -11.02 15.26
C TYR A 81 -9.56 -9.77 15.62
N VAL A 82 -10.82 -9.74 15.23
CA VAL A 82 -11.76 -8.67 15.58
C VAL A 82 -12.17 -8.83 17.04
N ASP A 83 -12.48 -10.08 17.42
CA ASP A 83 -12.83 -10.51 18.78
C ASP A 83 -12.54 -12.02 18.93
N ASP A 84 -13.05 -12.63 20.00
CA ASP A 84 -12.84 -14.06 20.28
C ASP A 84 -13.49 -14.99 19.25
N GLU A 85 -14.53 -14.53 18.54
CA GLU A 85 -15.33 -15.31 17.60
C GLU A 85 -15.05 -14.96 16.14
N ARG A 86 -14.53 -13.75 15.86
CA ARG A 86 -14.35 -13.22 14.50
C ARG A 86 -12.90 -12.91 14.20
N ALA A 87 -12.45 -13.35 13.05
CA ALA A 87 -11.19 -12.92 12.42
C ALA A 87 -11.45 -12.34 11.05
N THR A 88 -10.60 -11.46 10.60
CA THR A 88 -10.70 -10.88 9.27
C THR A 88 -9.37 -10.86 8.56
N LEU A 89 -9.45 -10.98 7.26
CA LEU A 89 -8.34 -10.70 6.35
C LEU A 89 -8.82 -9.76 5.26
N PHE A 90 -7.93 -8.93 4.76
CA PHE A 90 -8.24 -8.08 3.63
C PHE A 90 -7.02 -7.78 2.77
N VAL A 91 -7.29 -7.53 1.50
CA VAL A 91 -6.31 -7.07 0.51
C VAL A 91 -6.77 -5.72 0.00
N SER A 92 -5.85 -4.78 -0.16
CA SER A 92 -6.16 -3.44 -0.65
C SER A 92 -5.01 -2.91 -1.51
N ASP A 93 -5.35 -2.08 -2.50
CA ASP A 93 -4.39 -1.31 -3.27
C ASP A 93 -4.81 0.17 -3.28
N VAL A 94 -3.93 1.02 -2.77
CA VAL A 94 -4.13 2.47 -2.73
C VAL A 94 -3.56 3.10 -4.00
N ALA A 95 -4.40 3.79 -4.74
CA ALA A 95 -4.01 4.47 -5.97
C ALA A 95 -2.87 5.46 -5.74
N GLY A 96 -1.79 5.28 -6.48
CA GLY A 96 -0.59 6.12 -6.40
C GLY A 96 0.68 5.31 -6.19
N LYS A 97 1.78 6.01 -5.90
CA LYS A 97 3.11 5.38 -5.68
C LYS A 97 3.88 6.12 -4.59
N GLY A 98 4.88 5.44 -4.05
CA GLY A 98 5.82 6.03 -3.08
C GLY A 98 5.18 6.35 -1.74
N LEU A 99 5.75 7.31 -1.02
CA LEU A 99 5.40 7.61 0.36
C LEU A 99 3.92 8.00 0.56
N HIS A 100 3.32 8.71 -0.40
CA HIS A 100 1.90 9.10 -0.28
C HIS A 100 0.96 7.89 -0.27
N ALA A 101 1.18 6.93 -1.18
CA ALA A 101 0.39 5.70 -1.22
C ALA A 101 0.63 4.89 0.07
N ALA A 102 1.87 4.73 0.49
CA ALA A 102 2.24 4.01 1.71
C ALA A 102 1.60 4.57 2.98
N LEU A 103 1.57 5.90 3.15
CA LEU A 103 0.91 6.55 4.28
C LEU A 103 -0.60 6.35 4.26
N MET A 104 -1.21 6.41 3.06
CA MET A 104 -2.64 6.17 2.92
C MET A 104 -3.01 4.71 3.15
N THR A 105 -2.13 3.77 2.79
CA THR A 105 -2.25 2.33 3.09
C THR A 105 -2.28 2.10 4.60
N SER A 106 -1.30 2.62 5.33
CA SER A 106 -1.26 2.51 6.80
C SER A 106 -2.47 3.17 7.47
N LYS A 107 -2.94 4.29 6.91
CA LYS A 107 -4.14 4.95 7.40
C LYS A 107 -5.40 4.11 7.16
N LEU A 108 -5.55 3.53 5.98
CA LEU A 108 -6.67 2.63 5.67
C LEU A 108 -6.67 1.43 6.60
N GLN A 109 -5.51 0.80 6.83
CA GLN A 109 -5.34 -0.29 7.78
C GLN A 109 -5.82 0.09 9.18
N ALA A 110 -5.40 1.26 9.68
CA ALA A 110 -5.81 1.75 10.99
C ALA A 110 -7.33 2.02 11.07
N ILE A 111 -7.94 2.58 10.03
CA ILE A 111 -9.39 2.82 9.96
C ILE A 111 -10.15 1.49 10.01
N VAL A 112 -9.76 0.50 9.20
CA VAL A 112 -10.40 -0.82 9.18
C VAL A 112 -10.31 -1.47 10.57
N LYS A 113 -9.11 -1.53 11.17
CA LYS A 113 -8.90 -2.12 12.50
C LYS A 113 -9.69 -1.42 13.60
N ALA A 114 -9.79 -0.10 13.53
CA ALA A 114 -10.51 0.67 14.55
C ALA A 114 -12.04 0.48 14.47
N LEU A 115 -12.59 0.29 13.27
CA LEU A 115 -14.04 0.19 13.07
C LEU A 115 -14.56 -1.25 13.10
N ALA A 116 -13.74 -2.24 12.77
CA ALA A 116 -14.16 -3.64 12.68
C ALA A 116 -14.85 -4.20 13.94
N PRO A 117 -14.46 -3.87 15.18
CA PRO A 117 -15.16 -4.37 16.37
C PRO A 117 -16.61 -3.91 16.46
N ASP A 118 -16.93 -2.71 15.99
CA ASP A 118 -18.22 -2.07 16.20
C ASP A 118 -19.26 -2.33 15.09
N TYR A 119 -18.81 -2.83 13.92
CA TYR A 119 -19.65 -2.94 12.73
C TYR A 119 -19.56 -4.33 12.10
N LYS A 120 -20.66 -4.78 11.49
CA LYS A 120 -20.68 -5.97 10.64
C LYS A 120 -20.15 -5.64 9.24
N THR A 121 -19.73 -6.67 8.52
CA THR A 121 -19.01 -6.59 7.25
C THR A 121 -19.50 -5.50 6.27
N ASN A 122 -20.79 -5.51 5.90
CA ASN A 122 -21.32 -4.53 4.94
C ASN A 122 -21.34 -3.10 5.51
N GLU A 123 -21.79 -2.96 6.76
CA GLU A 123 -21.82 -1.65 7.43
C GLU A 123 -20.42 -1.12 7.66
N LEU A 124 -19.47 -1.98 8.03
CA LEU A 124 -18.06 -1.64 8.19
C LEU A 124 -17.51 -0.97 6.95
N ILE A 125 -17.69 -1.58 5.76
CA ILE A 125 -17.14 -1.04 4.51
C ILE A 125 -17.70 0.34 4.19
N SER A 126 -19.00 0.55 4.42
CA SER A 126 -19.62 1.87 4.27
C SER A 126 -19.03 2.92 5.22
N LYS A 127 -18.77 2.55 6.50
CA LYS A 127 -18.12 3.45 7.48
C LYS A 127 -16.66 3.72 7.14
N VAL A 128 -15.92 2.68 6.73
CA VAL A 128 -14.54 2.82 6.25
C VAL A 128 -14.49 3.76 5.06
N ASN A 129 -15.38 3.58 4.06
CA ASN A 129 -15.46 4.49 2.92
C ASN A 129 -15.74 5.94 3.34
N GLY A 130 -16.72 6.15 4.20
CA GLY A 130 -17.08 7.50 4.67
C GLY A 130 -15.94 8.19 5.42
N THR A 131 -15.19 7.45 6.24
CA THR A 131 -14.04 7.97 6.98
C THR A 131 -12.86 8.21 6.05
N PHE A 132 -12.52 7.24 5.21
CA PHE A 132 -11.43 7.34 4.25
C PHE A 132 -11.66 8.48 3.25
N TYR A 133 -12.89 8.64 2.73
CA TYR A 133 -13.25 9.73 1.81
C TYR A 133 -13.00 11.11 2.38
N LYS A 134 -13.29 11.34 3.67
CA LYS A 134 -13.08 12.62 4.35
C LYS A 134 -11.60 12.91 4.56
N GLU A 135 -10.81 11.88 4.80
CA GLU A 135 -9.46 12.00 5.31
C GLU A 135 -8.36 11.68 4.29
N LYS A 136 -8.73 11.20 3.10
CA LYS A 136 -7.77 10.88 2.04
C LYS A 136 -7.15 12.12 1.44
N LEU A 137 -5.95 11.98 0.88
CA LEU A 137 -5.37 13.01 0.04
C LEU A 137 -6.19 13.18 -1.25
N ARG A 138 -6.19 14.39 -1.80
CA ARG A 138 -6.97 14.72 -2.99
C ARG A 138 -6.65 13.76 -4.15
N LYS A 139 -7.68 13.25 -4.81
CA LYS A 139 -7.61 12.30 -5.93
C LYS A 139 -7.13 10.88 -5.56
N MET A 140 -6.91 10.57 -4.30
CA MET A 140 -6.58 9.21 -3.89
C MET A 140 -7.84 8.40 -3.61
N PHE A 141 -7.77 7.12 -3.93
CA PHE A 141 -8.78 6.09 -3.68
C PHE A 141 -8.09 4.77 -3.39
N ALA A 142 -8.82 3.80 -2.88
CA ALA A 142 -8.29 2.47 -2.61
C ALA A 142 -9.29 1.40 -3.03
N SER A 143 -8.81 0.34 -3.65
CA SER A 143 -9.59 -0.89 -3.75
C SER A 143 -9.46 -1.69 -2.46
N LEU A 144 -10.49 -2.43 -2.09
CA LEU A 144 -10.48 -3.28 -0.91
C LEU A 144 -11.27 -4.56 -1.17
N PHE A 145 -10.66 -5.72 -0.88
CA PHE A 145 -11.36 -7.00 -0.76
C PHE A 145 -11.26 -7.46 0.69
N TYR A 146 -12.39 -7.49 1.36
CA TYR A 146 -12.50 -7.79 2.79
C TYR A 146 -13.21 -9.13 3.00
N VAL A 147 -12.68 -9.95 3.88
CA VAL A 147 -13.24 -11.26 4.24
C VAL A 147 -13.33 -11.37 5.75
N GLU A 148 -14.50 -11.70 6.25
CA GLU A 148 -14.71 -12.05 7.66
C GLU A 148 -14.91 -13.56 7.82
N ILE A 149 -14.22 -14.12 8.78
CA ILE A 149 -14.25 -15.53 9.15
C ILE A 149 -14.82 -15.64 10.56
N ASN A 150 -15.96 -16.31 10.70
CA ASN A 150 -16.53 -16.63 12.01
C ASN A 150 -16.00 -17.99 12.46
N LYS A 151 -15.44 -18.05 13.68
CA LYS A 151 -14.94 -19.31 14.26
C LYS A 151 -16.06 -20.33 14.35
N GLY A 152 -15.73 -21.59 14.04
CA GLY A 152 -16.71 -22.67 14.04
C GLY A 152 -17.71 -22.64 12.88
N SER A 153 -17.62 -21.65 11.98
CA SER A 153 -18.40 -21.58 10.75
C SER A 153 -17.58 -22.06 9.56
N SER A 154 -18.22 -22.73 8.62
CA SER A 154 -17.64 -23.07 7.31
C SER A 154 -17.94 -22.00 6.23
N THR A 155 -18.54 -20.88 6.63
CA THR A 155 -18.94 -19.80 5.72
C THR A 155 -18.02 -18.59 5.89
N LEU A 156 -17.79 -17.89 4.79
CA LEU A 156 -17.09 -16.61 4.73
C LEU A 156 -18.08 -15.52 4.34
N GLU A 157 -17.98 -14.38 5.00
CA GLU A 157 -18.60 -13.14 4.52
C GLU A 157 -17.56 -12.33 3.77
N MET A 158 -17.90 -11.86 2.57
CA MET A 158 -16.97 -11.15 1.69
C MET A 158 -17.59 -9.88 1.16
N VAL A 159 -16.83 -8.80 1.13
CA VAL A 159 -17.18 -7.55 0.45
C VAL A 159 -16.04 -7.12 -0.44
N ASN A 160 -16.37 -6.75 -1.68
CA ASN A 160 -15.44 -6.25 -2.68
C ASN A 160 -15.75 -4.79 -3.00
N ALA A 161 -14.89 -3.88 -2.59
CA ALA A 161 -14.96 -2.46 -2.90
C ALA A 161 -13.92 -2.10 -4.00
N GLY A 162 -14.25 -2.45 -5.23
CA GLY A 162 -13.47 -2.09 -6.42
C GLY A 162 -12.13 -2.83 -6.57
N HIS A 163 -11.96 -3.97 -5.90
CA HIS A 163 -10.79 -4.83 -6.08
C HIS A 163 -11.04 -5.91 -7.14
N LEU A 164 -9.99 -6.62 -7.56
CA LEU A 164 -10.14 -7.77 -8.44
C LEU A 164 -10.97 -8.86 -7.74
N PRO A 165 -11.80 -9.62 -8.47
CA PRO A 165 -12.55 -10.74 -7.91
C PRO A 165 -11.61 -11.83 -7.35
N ALA A 166 -12.03 -12.49 -6.28
CA ALA A 166 -11.33 -13.65 -5.75
C ALA A 166 -11.66 -14.89 -6.57
N TYR A 167 -10.68 -15.78 -6.73
CA TYR A 167 -10.91 -17.11 -7.29
C TYR A 167 -11.26 -18.10 -6.17
N ILE A 168 -12.35 -18.81 -6.34
CA ILE A 168 -12.86 -19.81 -5.39
C ILE A 168 -12.76 -21.19 -6.06
N LEU A 169 -11.95 -22.07 -5.49
CA LEU A 169 -11.84 -23.46 -5.94
C LEU A 169 -12.70 -24.35 -5.06
N ARG A 170 -13.70 -25.01 -5.65
CA ARG A 170 -14.52 -26.06 -5.02
C ARG A 170 -14.67 -27.24 -5.96
N GLU A 171 -14.43 -28.46 -5.45
CA GLU A 171 -14.62 -29.70 -6.21
C GLU A 171 -13.95 -29.67 -7.60
N ASN A 172 -12.72 -29.16 -7.71
CA ASN A 172 -11.97 -28.95 -8.95
C ASN A 172 -12.59 -27.95 -9.95
N GLN A 173 -13.57 -27.16 -9.53
CA GLN A 173 -14.13 -26.08 -10.32
C GLN A 173 -13.68 -24.73 -9.76
N ILE A 174 -13.19 -23.87 -10.65
CA ILE A 174 -12.81 -22.50 -10.30
C ILE A 174 -13.97 -21.59 -10.68
N THR A 175 -14.43 -20.81 -9.71
CA THR A 175 -15.41 -19.75 -9.91
C THR A 175 -14.83 -18.43 -9.43
N GLU A 176 -15.28 -17.32 -9.99
CA GLU A 176 -14.96 -15.99 -9.50
C GLU A 176 -16.01 -15.51 -8.51
N SER A 177 -15.57 -14.76 -7.48
CA SER A 177 -16.50 -14.02 -6.64
C SER A 177 -17.22 -12.95 -7.48
N PRO A 178 -18.39 -12.45 -7.06
CA PRO A 178 -19.05 -11.33 -7.74
C PRO A 178 -18.11 -10.14 -7.89
N HIS A 179 -18.25 -9.42 -8.99
CA HIS A 179 -17.54 -8.14 -9.18
C HIS A 179 -17.91 -7.19 -8.05
N GLY A 180 -16.92 -6.44 -7.59
CA GLY A 180 -17.10 -5.49 -6.52
C GLY A 180 -17.83 -4.23 -6.97
N GLU A 181 -18.19 -3.45 -5.98
CA GLU A 181 -18.74 -2.12 -6.14
C GLU A 181 -17.64 -1.06 -6.31
N THR A 182 -17.97 0.19 -6.05
CA THR A 182 -17.02 1.31 -6.22
C THR A 182 -15.90 1.26 -5.19
N ALA A 183 -14.66 1.51 -5.63
CA ALA A 183 -13.50 1.62 -4.75
C ALA A 183 -13.67 2.72 -3.70
N LEU A 184 -13.08 2.50 -2.52
CA LEU A 184 -13.14 3.41 -1.38
C LEU A 184 -12.60 4.79 -1.74
N GLY A 185 -13.31 5.81 -1.32
CA GLY A 185 -12.90 7.19 -1.53
C GLY A 185 -13.22 7.76 -2.91
N LEU A 186 -13.77 7.01 -3.86
CA LEU A 186 -14.24 7.56 -5.13
C LEU A 186 -15.56 8.32 -4.95
N ILE A 187 -16.52 7.70 -4.29
CA ILE A 187 -17.85 8.26 -4.03
C ILE A 187 -18.05 8.35 -2.52
N ARG A 188 -18.63 9.45 -2.04
CA ARG A 188 -18.81 9.70 -0.60
C ARG A 188 -19.73 8.68 0.07
N ASN A 189 -20.82 8.31 -0.59
CA ASN A 189 -21.85 7.41 -0.11
C ASN A 189 -21.98 6.25 -1.11
N ALA A 190 -20.95 5.41 -1.26
CA ALA A 190 -21.07 4.13 -1.93
C ALA A 190 -21.85 3.21 -0.96
N GLU A 191 -22.98 2.70 -1.40
CA GLU A 191 -23.79 1.71 -0.69
C GLU A 191 -23.19 0.32 -0.88
#